data_479f3ab60d0c282e0b2f7ae0f8d74b35
#
_entry.id   479f3ab60d0c282e0b2f7ae0f8d74b35
#
_cell.length_a   1.000
_cell.length_b   1.000
_cell.length_c   1.000
_cell.angle_alpha   90.00
_cell.angle_beta   90.00
_cell.angle_gamma   90.00
#
_symmetry.space_group_name_H-M   'P 1'
#
loop_
_entity.id
_entity.type
_entity.pdbx_description
1 polymer ?
#
loop_
_entity_poly.entity_id
_entity_poly.type
_entity_poly.pdbx_seq_one_letter_code
_entity_poly.pdbx_strand_id
1 'polypeptide(L)'
;MIPNIVRGSDPAGLVRYLFGKGRRNEHTDQHLVCASGDMFPSFDMDGKPAASYAEIGRRFDRRYRVRERKDDPFPPDMRGKNNPEREHGRKRVWHCSLAIKAGHGILTDQEWEAVIRDYLTRMNIIDGDDDQGVTWLAVRHGLSANGNDHVHIMVQLAADDGWINPYHDRINAQKSCRRMEKTRPELVELARSDTGTRVSWQYGQWRQWAEWKARNEYGDDEGWDALDGNERSRLVTAVAASTMPRQYIARIVEACAKASHSEDEFIRRARREGFSIDPRLRRGTAKDSF
;
A
#
# COMPACT_ATOMS: atom_id res chain seq x y z
N MET A 1 13.56 -3.83 3.86
CA MET A 1 12.27 -4.18 3.21
C MET A 1 11.33 -2.99 3.15
N ILE A 2 10.49 -2.93 2.13
CA ILE A 2 9.55 -1.81 1.90
C ILE A 2 8.13 -2.40 1.84
N PRO A 3 7.28 -2.19 2.87
CA PRO A 3 5.90 -2.62 2.85
C PRO A 3 5.00 -1.55 2.21
N ASN A 4 4.05 -1.99 1.38
CA ASN A 4 3.00 -1.14 0.85
C ASN A 4 1.64 -1.81 1.02
N ILE A 5 0.71 -1.16 1.74
CA ILE A 5 -0.57 -1.74 2.13
C ILE A 5 -1.73 -1.05 1.43
N VAL A 6 -2.60 -1.87 0.87
CA VAL A 6 -3.88 -1.47 0.27
C VAL A 6 -4.98 -2.38 0.81
N ARG A 7 -6.20 -1.86 0.94
CA ARG A 7 -7.38 -2.65 1.35
C ARG A 7 -8.41 -2.62 0.23
N GLY A 8 -9.03 -3.77 -0.02
CA GLY A 8 -10.00 -3.94 -1.10
C GLY A 8 -11.22 -4.74 -0.67
N SER A 9 -12.18 -4.83 -1.59
CA SER A 9 -13.45 -5.57 -1.42
C SER A 9 -13.63 -6.69 -2.47
N ASP A 10 -12.74 -6.80 -3.45
CA ASP A 10 -12.82 -7.79 -4.54
C ASP A 10 -11.65 -8.79 -4.48
N PRO A 11 -11.85 -9.96 -3.82
CA PRO A 11 -10.83 -11.01 -3.78
C PRO A 11 -10.48 -11.58 -5.15
N ALA A 12 -11.48 -11.81 -6.02
CA ALA A 12 -11.25 -12.40 -7.34
C ALA A 12 -10.48 -11.45 -8.27
N GLY A 13 -10.80 -10.15 -8.19
CA GLY A 13 -10.05 -9.11 -8.91
C GLY A 13 -8.60 -9.02 -8.44
N LEU A 14 -8.36 -9.15 -7.11
CA LEU A 14 -7.00 -9.16 -6.59
C LEU A 14 -6.24 -10.42 -7.04
N VAL A 15 -6.84 -11.62 -6.99
CA VAL A 15 -6.22 -12.86 -7.50
C VAL A 15 -5.86 -12.71 -8.98
N ARG A 16 -6.76 -12.14 -9.79
CA ARG A 16 -6.48 -11.86 -11.21
C ARG A 16 -5.30 -10.91 -11.38
N TYR A 17 -5.16 -9.92 -10.53
CA TYR A 17 -3.99 -9.03 -10.55
C TYR A 17 -2.72 -9.77 -10.16
N LEU A 18 -2.77 -10.59 -9.11
CA LEU A 18 -1.60 -11.30 -8.57
C LEU A 18 -1.01 -12.32 -9.56
N PHE A 19 -1.84 -13.00 -10.35
CA PHE A 19 -1.40 -14.02 -11.31
C PHE A 19 -1.47 -13.57 -12.77
N GLY A 20 -1.98 -12.36 -13.02
CA GLY A 20 -2.05 -11.79 -14.37
C GLY A 20 -0.75 -11.12 -14.80
N LYS A 21 -0.65 -10.82 -16.10
CA LYS A 21 0.53 -10.17 -16.69
C LYS A 21 0.79 -8.73 -16.24
N GLY A 22 -0.10 -8.16 -15.41
CA GLY A 22 -0.09 -6.73 -15.10
C GLY A 22 -0.52 -5.87 -16.30
N ARG A 23 -0.63 -4.55 -16.08
CA ARG A 23 -1.05 -3.63 -17.15
C ARG A 23 0.07 -3.33 -18.16
N ARG A 24 1.33 -3.46 -17.74
CA ARG A 24 2.54 -3.15 -18.52
C ARG A 24 3.44 -4.37 -18.69
N ASN A 25 2.90 -5.57 -18.51
CA ASN A 25 3.67 -6.82 -18.52
C ASN A 25 4.86 -6.82 -17.54
N GLU A 26 4.66 -6.15 -16.40
CA GLU A 26 5.67 -6.00 -15.34
C GLU A 26 5.83 -7.24 -14.46
N HIS A 27 4.93 -8.21 -14.58
CA HIS A 27 4.98 -9.46 -13.83
C HIS A 27 5.63 -10.55 -14.68
N THR A 28 6.75 -11.09 -14.25
CA THR A 28 7.56 -12.03 -15.05
C THR A 28 7.58 -13.46 -14.49
N ASP A 29 7.29 -13.61 -13.19
CA ASP A 29 7.38 -14.92 -12.52
C ASP A 29 6.35 -15.01 -11.39
N GLN A 30 5.06 -14.98 -11.78
CA GLN A 30 3.98 -15.08 -10.80
C GLN A 30 3.77 -16.53 -10.39
N HIS A 31 4.01 -16.85 -9.13
CA HIS A 31 3.70 -18.13 -8.52
C HIS A 31 3.41 -17.97 -7.03
N LEU A 32 2.66 -18.93 -6.48
CA LEU A 32 2.42 -19.02 -5.04
C LEU A 32 3.72 -19.40 -4.34
N VAL A 33 4.10 -18.60 -3.34
CA VAL A 33 5.23 -18.94 -2.44
C VAL A 33 4.72 -19.77 -1.26
N CYS A 34 3.69 -19.28 -0.60
CA CYS A 34 3.06 -19.95 0.55
C CYS A 34 1.63 -19.46 0.75
N ALA A 35 0.86 -20.21 1.52
CA ALA A 35 -0.54 -19.90 1.83
C ALA A 35 -1.00 -20.57 3.11
N SER A 36 -2.18 -20.17 3.62
CA SER A 36 -2.93 -20.97 4.60
C SER A 36 -3.35 -22.31 4.01
N GLY A 37 -3.46 -23.31 4.89
CA GLY A 37 -3.75 -24.71 4.47
C GLY A 37 -5.00 -24.87 3.63
N ASP A 38 -6.02 -24.05 3.83
CA ASP A 38 -7.26 -24.06 3.08
C ASP A 38 -7.14 -23.52 1.63
N MET A 39 -6.06 -22.81 1.31
CA MET A 39 -5.81 -22.26 -0.02
C MET A 39 -4.99 -23.15 -0.94
N PHE A 40 -4.10 -23.98 -0.41
CA PHE A 40 -3.21 -24.85 -1.21
C PHE A 40 -3.92 -25.66 -2.33
N PRO A 41 -5.10 -26.26 -2.11
CA PRO A 41 -5.77 -27.03 -3.17
C PRO A 41 -6.22 -26.20 -4.38
N SER A 42 -5.99 -24.91 -4.37
CA SER A 42 -6.29 -24.00 -5.48
C SER A 42 -5.12 -23.83 -6.44
N PHE A 43 -3.96 -24.42 -6.13
CA PHE A 43 -2.71 -24.23 -6.85
C PHE A 43 -2.07 -25.58 -7.19
N ASP A 44 -1.31 -25.63 -8.26
CA ASP A 44 -0.49 -26.79 -8.65
C ASP A 44 0.87 -26.80 -7.94
N MET A 45 1.70 -27.79 -8.27
CA MET A 45 3.04 -27.96 -7.67
C MET A 45 4.02 -26.85 -8.03
N ASP A 46 3.77 -26.13 -9.12
CA ASP A 46 4.57 -24.98 -9.55
C ASP A 46 4.02 -23.65 -9.00
N GLY A 47 3.05 -23.72 -8.10
CA GLY A 47 2.40 -22.54 -7.51
C GLY A 47 1.52 -21.76 -8.49
N LYS A 48 1.12 -22.37 -9.61
CA LYS A 48 0.21 -21.74 -10.56
C LYS A 48 -1.24 -22.06 -10.21
N PRO A 49 -2.19 -21.16 -10.53
CA PRO A 49 -3.61 -21.41 -10.29
C PRO A 49 -4.10 -22.69 -10.98
N ALA A 50 -4.53 -23.69 -10.21
CA ALA A 50 -5.19 -24.92 -10.67
C ALA A 50 -6.71 -24.72 -10.82
N ALA A 51 -7.25 -23.61 -10.32
CA ALA A 51 -8.66 -23.24 -10.41
C ALA A 51 -8.81 -21.85 -11.06
N SER A 52 -10.03 -21.53 -11.49
CA SER A 52 -10.30 -20.19 -12.01
C SER A 52 -10.11 -19.11 -10.94
N TYR A 53 -9.71 -17.89 -11.33
CA TYR A 53 -9.54 -16.77 -10.41
C TYR A 53 -10.81 -16.45 -9.61
N ALA A 54 -11.98 -16.67 -10.20
CA ALA A 54 -13.26 -16.52 -9.54
C ALA A 54 -13.47 -17.60 -8.45
N GLU A 55 -13.04 -18.82 -8.68
CA GLU A 55 -13.08 -19.90 -7.71
C GLU A 55 -12.13 -19.68 -6.54
N ILE A 56 -10.88 -19.33 -6.83
CA ILE A 56 -9.88 -18.96 -5.82
C ILE A 56 -10.42 -17.81 -4.96
N GLY A 57 -10.97 -16.77 -5.57
CA GLY A 57 -11.58 -15.65 -4.87
C GLY A 57 -12.78 -16.06 -4.01
N ARG A 58 -13.63 -16.99 -4.47
CA ARG A 58 -14.75 -17.53 -3.68
C ARG A 58 -14.28 -18.35 -2.47
N ARG A 59 -13.23 -19.17 -2.65
CA ARG A 59 -12.62 -19.95 -1.58
C ARG A 59 -12.00 -19.03 -0.53
N PHE A 60 -11.24 -18.04 -0.97
CA PHE A 60 -10.65 -17.01 -0.13
C PHE A 60 -11.72 -16.25 0.69
N ASP A 61 -12.88 -15.97 0.11
CA ASP A 61 -13.97 -15.20 0.72
C ASP A 61 -14.93 -16.04 1.59
N ARG A 62 -14.64 -17.34 1.78
CA ARG A 62 -15.53 -18.27 2.48
C ARG A 62 -15.83 -17.81 3.90
N ARG A 63 -14.81 -17.48 4.69
CA ARG A 63 -14.97 -17.06 6.10
C ARG A 63 -15.76 -15.76 6.22
N TYR A 64 -15.50 -14.80 5.36
CA TYR A 64 -16.27 -13.57 5.29
C TYR A 64 -17.77 -13.85 5.06
N ARG A 65 -18.10 -14.71 4.11
CA ARG A 65 -19.50 -15.06 3.80
C ARG A 65 -20.20 -15.79 4.95
N VAL A 66 -19.48 -16.60 5.70
CA VAL A 66 -20.04 -17.27 6.90
C VAL A 66 -20.37 -16.24 7.97
N ARG A 67 -19.50 -15.27 8.22
CA ARG A 67 -19.75 -14.20 9.19
C ARG A 67 -20.86 -13.25 8.75
N GLU A 68 -20.88 -12.89 7.49
CA GLU A 68 -21.93 -12.05 6.92
C GLU A 68 -23.33 -12.67 7.10
N ARG A 69 -23.45 -14.00 6.93
CA ARG A 69 -24.69 -14.74 7.16
C ARG A 69 -25.11 -14.83 8.63
N LYS A 70 -24.16 -14.72 9.55
CA LYS A 70 -24.40 -14.76 11.00
C LYS A 70 -24.68 -13.37 11.59
N ASP A 71 -24.88 -12.36 10.76
CA ASP A 71 -25.01 -10.96 11.18
C ASP A 71 -23.90 -10.49 12.14
N ASP A 72 -22.70 -11.10 12.01
CA ASP A 72 -21.54 -10.70 12.81
C ASP A 72 -21.07 -9.30 12.36
N PRO A 73 -21.24 -8.27 13.18
CA PRO A 73 -21.05 -6.90 12.75
C PRO A 73 -19.57 -6.65 12.39
N PHE A 74 -19.34 -6.09 11.22
CA PHE A 74 -18.03 -5.61 10.83
C PHE A 74 -17.58 -4.50 11.81
N PRO A 75 -16.42 -4.62 12.48
CA PRO A 75 -16.01 -3.69 13.51
C PRO A 75 -16.05 -2.23 13.05
N PRO A 76 -16.57 -1.30 13.87
CA PRO A 76 -16.72 0.11 13.50
C PRO A 76 -15.39 0.81 13.17
N ASP A 77 -14.31 0.44 13.85
CA ASP A 77 -12.96 0.94 13.64
C ASP A 77 -12.34 0.53 12.30
N MET A 78 -12.82 -0.57 11.72
CA MET A 78 -12.45 -1.02 10.39
C MET A 78 -13.19 -0.25 9.27
N ARG A 79 -14.22 0.50 9.62
CA ARG A 79 -15.06 1.24 8.65
C ARG A 79 -14.43 2.54 8.16
N GLY A 80 -13.51 3.15 8.94
CA GLY A 80 -12.93 4.46 8.65
C GLY A 80 -13.93 5.63 8.80
N LYS A 81 -13.44 6.82 9.19
CA LYS A 81 -14.30 8.00 9.43
C LYS A 81 -14.96 8.58 8.18
N ASN A 82 -14.40 8.33 6.99
CA ASN A 82 -14.87 8.86 5.70
C ASN A 82 -15.25 7.70 4.78
N ASN A 83 -16.15 6.84 5.26
CA ASN A 83 -16.45 5.63 4.55
C ASN A 83 -17.40 5.84 3.36
N PRO A 84 -16.90 5.81 2.11
CA PRO A 84 -17.74 5.62 0.94
C PRO A 84 -18.13 4.15 0.74
N GLU A 85 -18.16 3.34 1.82
CA GLU A 85 -18.43 1.89 1.80
C GLU A 85 -19.76 1.52 1.17
N ARG A 86 -20.65 2.46 1.07
CA ARG A 86 -21.95 2.23 0.46
C ARG A 86 -21.87 1.98 -1.05
N GLU A 87 -20.83 2.48 -1.73
CA GLU A 87 -20.69 2.33 -3.18
C GLU A 87 -19.77 1.18 -3.61
N HIS A 88 -18.78 0.77 -2.78
CA HIS A 88 -17.73 -0.17 -3.19
C HIS A 88 -17.59 -1.43 -2.31
N GLY A 89 -18.55 -1.68 -1.42
CA GLY A 89 -18.54 -2.83 -0.53
C GLY A 89 -17.50 -2.74 0.60
N ARG A 90 -17.59 -3.67 1.56
CA ARG A 90 -16.72 -3.70 2.74
C ARG A 90 -15.29 -4.09 2.38
N LYS A 91 -14.30 -3.32 2.85
CA LYS A 91 -12.87 -3.57 2.61
C LYS A 91 -12.37 -4.74 3.46
N ARG A 92 -12.73 -5.95 3.09
CA ARG A 92 -12.45 -7.19 3.79
C ARG A 92 -11.16 -7.89 3.40
N VAL A 93 -10.49 -7.39 2.37
CA VAL A 93 -9.22 -7.92 1.89
C VAL A 93 -8.10 -6.95 2.22
N TRP A 94 -7.12 -7.43 2.96
CA TRP A 94 -5.87 -6.72 3.21
C TRP A 94 -4.82 -7.24 2.23
N HIS A 95 -4.15 -6.33 1.54
CA HIS A 95 -3.12 -6.62 0.55
C HIS A 95 -1.87 -5.83 0.91
N CYS A 96 -0.75 -6.52 1.03
CA CYS A 96 0.56 -5.93 1.28
C CYS A 96 1.56 -6.43 0.26
N SER A 97 2.24 -5.53 -0.44
CA SER A 97 3.46 -5.90 -1.15
C SER A 97 4.66 -5.67 -0.23
N LEU A 98 5.54 -6.67 -0.15
CA LEU A 98 6.85 -6.57 0.49
C LEU A 98 7.93 -6.60 -0.59
N ALA A 99 8.82 -5.62 -0.58
CA ALA A 99 9.90 -5.53 -1.55
C ALA A 99 11.26 -5.42 -0.86
N ILE A 100 12.24 -6.14 -1.40
CA ILE A 100 13.66 -5.97 -1.08
C ILE A 100 14.23 -4.97 -2.09
N LYS A 101 14.97 -4.00 -1.60
CA LYS A 101 15.60 -2.98 -2.45
C LYS A 101 16.57 -3.63 -3.44
N ALA A 102 16.57 -3.19 -4.68
CA ALA A 102 17.54 -3.58 -5.69
C ALA A 102 18.98 -3.49 -5.15
N GLY A 103 19.77 -4.53 -5.40
CA GLY A 103 21.14 -4.64 -4.89
C GLY A 103 21.28 -5.17 -3.45
N HIS A 104 20.15 -5.45 -2.75
CA HIS A 104 20.17 -6.05 -1.40
C HIS A 104 19.92 -7.57 -1.41
N GLY A 105 19.92 -8.20 -2.58
CA GLY A 105 19.72 -9.63 -2.74
C GLY A 105 18.39 -9.99 -3.40
N ILE A 106 18.29 -11.27 -3.74
CA ILE A 106 17.10 -11.94 -4.25
C ILE A 106 16.92 -13.16 -3.35
N LEU A 107 15.75 -13.32 -2.74
CA LEU A 107 15.48 -14.44 -1.86
C LEU A 107 14.97 -15.65 -2.65
N THR A 108 15.27 -16.84 -2.14
CA THR A 108 14.60 -18.08 -2.55
C THR A 108 13.16 -18.08 -2.04
N ASP A 109 12.32 -18.96 -2.57
CA ASP A 109 10.93 -19.07 -2.09
C ASP A 109 10.86 -19.54 -0.64
N GLN A 110 11.77 -20.42 -0.22
CA GLN A 110 11.88 -20.86 1.18
C GLN A 110 12.24 -19.70 2.12
N GLU A 111 13.15 -18.83 1.73
CA GLU A 111 13.49 -17.63 2.49
C GLU A 111 12.32 -16.65 2.51
N TRP A 112 11.63 -16.47 1.37
CA TRP A 112 10.42 -15.65 1.31
C TRP A 112 9.31 -16.20 2.22
N GLU A 113 9.05 -17.51 2.21
CA GLU A 113 8.07 -18.13 3.12
C GLU A 113 8.40 -17.83 4.58
N ALA A 114 9.65 -18.02 4.99
CA ALA A 114 10.10 -17.74 6.34
C ALA A 114 9.95 -16.24 6.71
N VAL A 115 10.26 -15.34 5.77
CA VAL A 115 10.06 -13.88 5.92
C VAL A 115 8.59 -13.54 6.04
N ILE A 116 7.72 -14.12 5.20
CA ILE A 116 6.29 -13.84 5.18
C ILE A 116 5.64 -14.30 6.48
N ARG A 117 5.92 -15.52 6.95
CA ARG A 117 5.38 -16.02 8.21
C ARG A 117 5.81 -15.18 9.42
N ASP A 118 7.08 -14.82 9.52
CA ASP A 118 7.56 -13.90 10.57
C ASP A 118 6.89 -12.52 10.48
N TYR A 119 6.70 -12.01 9.26
CA TYR A 119 6.01 -10.74 9.04
C TYR A 119 4.55 -10.78 9.49
N LEU A 120 3.80 -11.81 9.08
CA LEU A 120 2.39 -11.97 9.46
C LEU A 120 2.22 -12.18 10.96
N THR A 121 3.13 -12.92 11.61
CA THR A 121 3.17 -13.09 13.07
C THR A 121 3.39 -11.74 13.78
N ARG A 122 4.36 -10.94 13.33
CA ARG A 122 4.63 -9.60 13.90
C ARG A 122 3.50 -8.60 13.65
N MET A 123 2.68 -8.86 12.65
CA MET A 123 1.46 -8.09 12.36
C MET A 123 0.24 -8.58 13.18
N ASN A 124 0.39 -9.62 14.01
CA ASN A 124 -0.67 -10.29 14.75
C ASN A 124 -1.80 -10.81 13.82
N ILE A 125 -1.43 -11.36 12.67
CA ILE A 125 -2.34 -11.96 11.71
C ILE A 125 -2.37 -13.48 11.86
N ILE A 126 -1.21 -14.11 12.09
CA ILE A 126 -1.04 -15.54 12.39
C ILE A 126 -0.13 -15.70 13.61
N ASP A 127 0.06 -16.92 14.08
CA ASP A 127 1.01 -17.24 15.16
C ASP A 127 2.00 -18.33 14.70
N GLY A 128 3.15 -17.90 14.19
CA GLY A 128 4.17 -18.79 13.63
C GLY A 128 3.64 -19.64 12.47
N ASP A 129 3.55 -20.95 12.68
CA ASP A 129 3.01 -21.90 11.70
C ASP A 129 1.49 -22.09 11.83
N ASP A 130 0.87 -21.59 12.91
CA ASP A 130 -0.56 -21.63 13.10
C ASP A 130 -1.23 -20.43 12.39
N ASP A 131 -2.03 -20.71 11.39
CA ASP A 131 -2.75 -19.70 10.62
C ASP A 131 -3.89 -19.00 11.40
N GLN A 132 -4.15 -19.40 12.66
CA GLN A 132 -5.19 -18.81 13.55
C GLN A 132 -6.57 -18.72 12.86
N GLY A 133 -6.91 -19.69 12.01
CA GLY A 133 -8.16 -19.66 11.24
C GLY A 133 -8.23 -18.51 10.23
N VAL A 134 -7.11 -17.92 9.84
CA VAL A 134 -7.02 -16.85 8.84
C VAL A 134 -6.76 -17.44 7.46
N THR A 135 -7.49 -16.98 6.45
CA THR A 135 -7.20 -17.28 5.05
C THR A 135 -6.23 -16.26 4.48
N TRP A 136 -5.10 -16.73 3.99
CA TRP A 136 -4.10 -15.86 3.36
C TRP A 136 -3.32 -16.61 2.26
N LEU A 137 -2.67 -15.86 1.39
CA LEU A 137 -1.75 -16.36 0.39
C LEU A 137 -0.69 -15.31 0.05
N ALA A 138 0.46 -15.77 -0.41
CA ALA A 138 1.54 -14.91 -0.86
C ALA A 138 2.06 -15.36 -2.23
N VAL A 139 2.14 -14.40 -3.14
CA VAL A 139 2.53 -14.60 -4.55
C VAL A 139 3.78 -13.81 -4.84
N ARG A 140 4.78 -14.45 -5.43
CA ARG A 140 5.96 -13.79 -5.95
C ARG A 140 5.67 -13.23 -7.34
N HIS A 141 6.21 -12.07 -7.66
CA HIS A 141 6.10 -11.43 -8.96
C HIS A 141 7.44 -11.32 -9.69
N GLY A 142 8.51 -11.88 -9.11
CA GLY A 142 9.87 -11.71 -9.62
C GLY A 142 10.44 -10.32 -9.34
N LEU A 143 11.25 -9.81 -10.24
CA LEU A 143 11.85 -8.49 -10.10
C LEU A 143 10.94 -7.40 -10.66
N SER A 144 10.75 -6.32 -9.90
CA SER A 144 10.07 -5.13 -10.41
C SER A 144 10.90 -4.43 -11.50
N ALA A 145 10.28 -3.50 -12.24
CA ALA A 145 10.98 -2.67 -13.23
C ALA A 145 12.22 -1.94 -12.67
N ASN A 146 12.26 -1.70 -11.36
CA ASN A 146 13.39 -1.09 -10.65
C ASN A 146 14.36 -2.13 -10.05
N GLY A 147 14.22 -3.41 -10.37
CA GLY A 147 15.07 -4.50 -9.90
C GLY A 147 14.82 -4.92 -8.44
N ASN A 148 13.71 -4.52 -7.82
CA ASN A 148 13.35 -4.96 -6.47
C ASN A 148 12.75 -6.36 -6.53
N ASP A 149 13.26 -7.31 -5.74
CA ASP A 149 12.60 -8.59 -5.51
C ASP A 149 11.38 -8.38 -4.61
N HIS A 150 10.21 -8.92 -4.96
CA HIS A 150 8.99 -8.62 -4.23
C HIS A 150 7.95 -9.71 -4.26
N VAL A 151 7.17 -9.75 -3.18
CA VAL A 151 6.01 -10.63 -3.00
C VAL A 151 4.78 -9.80 -2.64
N HIS A 152 3.63 -10.34 -2.97
CA HIS A 152 2.33 -9.78 -2.60
C HIS A 152 1.62 -10.73 -1.66
N ILE A 153 1.24 -10.24 -0.49
CA ILE A 153 0.50 -10.98 0.54
C ILE A 153 -0.94 -10.52 0.50
N MET A 154 -1.86 -11.47 0.42
CA MET A 154 -3.30 -11.25 0.45
C MET A 154 -3.88 -11.93 1.69
N VAL A 155 -4.59 -11.19 2.55
CA VAL A 155 -5.17 -11.68 3.80
C VAL A 155 -6.66 -11.36 3.84
N GLN A 156 -7.49 -12.36 4.19
CA GLN A 156 -8.90 -12.18 4.51
C GLN A 156 -9.03 -11.64 5.94
N LEU A 157 -9.71 -10.50 6.11
CA LEU A 157 -9.86 -9.90 7.44
C LEU A 157 -10.90 -10.61 8.34
N ALA A 158 -11.67 -11.55 7.80
CA ALA A 158 -12.54 -12.43 8.57
C ALA A 158 -11.76 -13.73 8.91
N ALA A 159 -11.51 -13.98 10.18
CA ALA A 159 -10.96 -15.22 10.71
C ALA A 159 -12.04 -16.12 11.32
N ASP A 160 -11.69 -17.33 11.72
CA ASP A 160 -12.64 -18.26 12.34
C ASP A 160 -13.17 -17.71 13.68
N ASP A 161 -12.31 -17.05 14.47
CA ASP A 161 -12.67 -16.56 15.81
C ASP A 161 -13.05 -15.07 15.85
N GLY A 162 -13.01 -14.35 14.76
CA GLY A 162 -13.33 -12.93 14.79
C GLY A 162 -12.88 -12.17 13.54
N TRP A 163 -12.64 -10.89 13.73
CA TRP A 163 -12.15 -10.00 12.71
C TRP A 163 -10.73 -9.57 13.02
N ILE A 164 -9.83 -9.66 12.03
CA ILE A 164 -8.50 -9.08 12.13
C ILE A 164 -8.63 -7.56 12.08
N ASN A 165 -8.16 -6.88 13.11
CA ASN A 165 -8.16 -5.42 13.17
C ASN A 165 -6.90 -4.83 12.53
N PRO A 166 -6.99 -4.20 11.35
CA PRO A 166 -5.85 -3.58 10.68
C PRO A 166 -5.52 -2.17 11.19
N TYR A 167 -5.90 -1.84 12.42
CA TYR A 167 -5.59 -0.54 13.01
C TYR A 167 -4.08 -0.33 13.11
N HIS A 168 -3.61 0.83 12.67
CA HIS A 168 -2.18 1.14 12.58
C HIS A 168 -1.31 0.18 11.74
N ASP A 169 -1.92 -0.60 10.85
CA ASP A 169 -1.23 -1.60 10.02
C ASP A 169 0.01 -1.04 9.30
N ARG A 170 -0.06 0.17 8.74
CA ARG A 170 1.07 0.80 8.05
C ARG A 170 2.24 1.10 8.97
N ILE A 171 1.97 1.57 10.20
CA ILE A 171 3.01 1.84 11.20
C ILE A 171 3.60 0.53 11.71
N ASN A 172 2.74 -0.46 11.98
CA ASN A 172 3.16 -1.78 12.45
C ASN A 172 3.97 -2.51 11.38
N ALA A 173 3.58 -2.42 10.11
CA ALA A 173 4.31 -2.97 8.98
C ALA A 173 5.74 -2.42 8.89
N GLN A 174 5.90 -1.11 8.97
CA GLN A 174 7.21 -0.47 8.97
C GLN A 174 8.07 -0.93 10.15
N LYS A 175 7.49 -0.97 11.36
CA LYS A 175 8.19 -1.44 12.57
C LYS A 175 8.58 -2.92 12.44
N SER A 176 7.70 -3.77 11.91
CA SER A 176 7.96 -5.18 11.69
C SER A 176 9.12 -5.39 10.71
N CYS A 177 9.10 -4.70 9.55
CA CYS A 177 10.19 -4.75 8.60
C CYS A 177 11.54 -4.33 9.23
N ARG A 178 11.57 -3.23 10.01
CA ARG A 178 12.82 -2.78 10.67
C ARG A 178 13.34 -3.79 11.71
N ARG A 179 12.44 -4.48 12.43
CA ARG A 179 12.84 -5.52 13.38
C ARG A 179 13.37 -6.75 12.65
N MET A 180 12.73 -7.20 11.59
CA MET A 180 13.15 -8.35 10.80
C MET A 180 14.52 -8.11 10.15
N GLU A 181 14.78 -6.94 9.60
CA GLU A 181 16.07 -6.57 9.02
C GLU A 181 17.23 -6.68 10.03
N LYS A 182 16.96 -6.56 11.33
CA LYS A 182 17.96 -6.70 12.39
C LYS A 182 18.15 -8.13 12.87
N THR A 183 17.17 -8.99 12.68
CA THR A 183 17.16 -10.34 13.24
C THR A 183 17.35 -11.44 12.22
N ARG A 184 17.20 -11.13 10.92
CA ARG A 184 17.30 -12.07 9.82
C ARG A 184 18.54 -11.81 8.97
N PRO A 185 19.45 -12.79 8.85
CA PRO A 185 20.70 -12.61 8.11
C PRO A 185 20.52 -12.43 6.60
N GLU A 186 19.41 -12.95 6.04
CA GLU A 186 19.08 -12.82 4.62
C GLU A 186 18.57 -11.41 4.25
N LEU A 187 18.25 -10.56 5.24
CA LEU A 187 17.75 -9.22 5.03
C LEU A 187 18.81 -8.16 5.31
N VAL A 188 18.95 -7.22 4.40
CA VAL A 188 19.84 -6.07 4.60
C VAL A 188 19.07 -4.93 5.24
N GLU A 189 19.62 -4.34 6.31
CA GLU A 189 19.03 -3.20 6.98
C GLU A 189 18.96 -2.00 6.03
N LEU A 190 17.76 -1.46 5.84
CA LEU A 190 17.61 -0.21 5.10
C LEU A 190 18.07 0.94 6.00
N ALA A 191 19.15 1.61 5.60
CA ALA A 191 19.54 2.85 6.22
C ALA A 191 18.34 3.80 6.28
N ARG A 192 18.08 4.38 7.46
CA ARG A 192 17.15 5.50 7.57
C ARG A 192 17.66 6.57 6.62
N SER A 193 16.85 6.93 5.62
CA SER A 193 17.17 8.14 4.87
C SER A 193 17.09 9.30 5.87
N ASP A 194 18.17 10.00 6.09
CA ASP A 194 18.21 11.24 6.89
C ASP A 194 17.33 12.35 6.27
N THR A 195 16.90 12.16 5.04
CA THR A 195 15.86 12.94 4.40
C THR A 195 14.52 12.45 4.94
N GLY A 196 13.99 13.14 5.93
CA GLY A 196 12.74 12.89 6.62
C GLY A 196 11.60 12.31 5.77
N THR A 197 10.53 11.90 6.38
CA THR A 197 9.37 11.26 5.78
C THR A 197 9.06 11.81 4.39
N ARG A 198 9.59 11.17 3.34
CA ARG A 198 9.15 11.46 1.97
C ARG A 198 7.67 11.12 1.93
N VAL A 199 6.87 12.15 1.88
CA VAL A 199 5.44 12.00 1.76
C VAL A 199 5.17 11.34 0.42
N SER A 200 4.95 10.01 0.43
CA SER A 200 4.58 9.28 -0.76
C SER A 200 3.17 9.67 -1.19
N TRP A 201 3.01 9.94 -2.47
CA TRP A 201 1.69 10.12 -3.05
C TRP A 201 0.98 8.79 -3.15
N GLN A 202 -0.29 8.76 -2.79
CA GLN A 202 -1.16 7.69 -3.28
C GLN A 202 -1.39 7.92 -4.77
N TYR A 203 -1.32 6.86 -5.57
CA TYR A 203 -1.50 6.93 -7.02
C TYR A 203 -2.78 7.68 -7.44
N GLY A 204 -3.88 7.51 -6.71
CA GLY A 204 -5.12 8.23 -6.95
C GLY A 204 -5.00 9.75 -6.76
N GLN A 205 -4.32 10.20 -5.72
CA GLN A 205 -4.09 11.64 -5.47
C GLN A 205 -3.22 12.27 -6.55
N TRP A 206 -2.18 11.54 -6.96
CA TRP A 206 -1.32 11.96 -8.04
C TRP A 206 -2.08 12.08 -9.35
N ARG A 207 -2.90 11.08 -9.70
CA ARG A 207 -3.68 11.08 -10.93
C ARG A 207 -4.70 12.23 -10.97
N GLN A 208 -5.42 12.48 -9.88
CA GLN A 208 -6.35 13.59 -9.77
C GLN A 208 -5.67 14.94 -9.98
N TRP A 209 -4.52 15.14 -9.36
CA TRP A 209 -3.76 16.37 -9.55
C TRP A 209 -3.22 16.50 -10.98
N ALA A 210 -2.68 15.45 -11.57
CA ALA A 210 -2.15 15.45 -12.91
C ALA A 210 -3.27 15.70 -13.95
N GLU A 211 -4.45 15.15 -13.74
CA GLU A 211 -5.62 15.37 -14.57
C GLU A 211 -6.12 16.82 -14.46
N TRP A 212 -6.25 17.34 -13.24
CA TRP A 212 -6.61 18.74 -13.02
C TRP A 212 -5.62 19.70 -13.70
N LYS A 213 -4.32 19.44 -13.54
CA LYS A 213 -3.28 20.28 -14.15
C LYS A 213 -3.30 20.19 -15.67
N ALA A 214 -3.41 18.98 -16.24
CA ALA A 214 -3.48 18.78 -17.67
C ALA A 214 -4.70 19.48 -18.29
N ARG A 215 -5.86 19.43 -17.63
CA ARG A 215 -7.08 20.14 -18.05
C ARG A 215 -6.87 21.65 -18.03
N ASN A 216 -6.29 22.21 -16.97
CA ASN A 216 -6.00 23.64 -16.89
C ASN A 216 -4.98 24.11 -17.93
N GLU A 217 -3.94 23.31 -18.21
CA GLU A 217 -2.96 23.63 -19.25
C GLU A 217 -3.52 23.50 -20.67
N TYR A 218 -4.52 22.64 -20.86
CA TYR A 218 -5.23 22.50 -22.13
C TYR A 218 -6.05 23.75 -22.47
N GLY A 219 -6.60 24.44 -21.47
CA GLY A 219 -7.22 25.76 -21.58
C GLY A 219 -8.56 25.82 -22.26
N ASP A 220 -9.11 24.69 -22.71
CA ASP A 220 -10.42 24.55 -23.34
C ASP A 220 -11.15 23.35 -22.71
N ASP A 221 -12.17 23.66 -21.90
CA ASP A 221 -12.92 22.63 -21.15
C ASP A 221 -13.78 21.75 -22.07
N GLU A 222 -14.39 22.33 -23.12
CA GLU A 222 -15.21 21.58 -24.06
C GLU A 222 -14.34 20.66 -24.93
N GLY A 223 -13.20 21.18 -25.41
CA GLY A 223 -12.19 20.39 -26.11
C GLY A 223 -11.60 19.28 -25.26
N TRP A 224 -11.34 19.53 -23.96
CA TRP A 224 -10.88 18.51 -23.02
C TRP A 224 -11.90 17.39 -22.86
N ASP A 225 -13.17 17.72 -22.70
CA ASP A 225 -14.24 16.73 -22.51
C ASP A 225 -14.53 15.93 -23.79
N ALA A 226 -14.19 16.45 -24.97
CA ALA A 226 -14.27 15.78 -26.28
C ALA A 226 -13.10 14.79 -26.53
N LEU A 227 -11.97 14.91 -25.83
CA LEU A 227 -10.82 14.01 -25.99
C LEU A 227 -11.20 12.57 -25.65
N ASP A 228 -10.64 11.62 -26.38
CA ASP A 228 -10.74 10.20 -26.01
C ASP A 228 -9.92 9.86 -24.76
N GLY A 229 -10.18 8.66 -24.18
CA GLY A 229 -9.51 8.23 -22.95
C GLY A 229 -7.99 8.04 -23.10
N ASN A 230 -7.48 7.74 -24.31
CA ASN A 230 -6.06 7.57 -24.59
C ASN A 230 -5.37 8.93 -24.73
N GLU A 231 -6.01 9.88 -25.37
CA GLU A 231 -5.51 11.25 -25.53
C GLU A 231 -5.41 11.95 -24.17
N ARG A 232 -6.47 11.90 -23.35
CA ARG A 232 -6.42 12.39 -21.96
C ARG A 232 -5.32 11.72 -21.17
N SER A 233 -5.16 10.40 -21.28
CA SER A 233 -4.12 9.66 -20.54
C SER A 233 -2.72 10.08 -20.96
N ARG A 234 -2.49 10.39 -22.24
CA ARG A 234 -1.18 10.92 -22.73
C ARG A 234 -0.89 12.28 -22.14
N LEU A 235 -1.86 13.21 -22.18
CA LEU A 235 -1.72 14.56 -21.62
C LEU A 235 -1.46 14.51 -20.11
N VAL A 236 -2.23 13.73 -19.37
CA VAL A 236 -2.04 13.51 -17.93
C VAL A 236 -0.66 12.94 -17.63
N THR A 237 -0.18 11.99 -18.43
CA THR A 237 1.15 11.39 -18.25
C THR A 237 2.28 12.38 -18.54
N ALA A 238 2.11 13.22 -19.54
CA ALA A 238 3.10 14.26 -19.89
C ALA A 238 3.25 15.30 -18.77
N VAL A 239 2.13 15.76 -18.20
CA VAL A 239 2.14 16.66 -17.04
C VAL A 239 2.72 16.00 -15.82
N ALA A 240 2.51 14.72 -15.63
CA ALA A 240 3.02 13.94 -14.53
C ALA A 240 4.55 13.81 -14.49
N ALA A 241 5.21 13.91 -15.63
CA ALA A 241 6.67 13.99 -15.71
C ALA A 241 7.21 15.32 -15.15
N SER A 242 6.36 16.34 -14.98
CA SER A 242 6.72 17.60 -14.36
C SER A 242 6.71 17.50 -12.82
N THR A 243 7.40 18.43 -12.14
CA THR A 243 7.56 18.41 -10.67
C THR A 243 6.21 18.51 -9.97
N MET A 244 5.87 17.50 -9.17
CA MET A 244 4.62 17.46 -8.41
C MET A 244 4.62 18.51 -7.29
N PRO A 245 3.50 19.25 -7.04
CA PRO A 245 3.45 20.32 -6.05
C PRO A 245 3.93 19.90 -4.67
N ARG A 246 3.58 18.69 -4.23
CA ARG A 246 3.97 18.17 -2.94
C ARG A 246 5.47 17.92 -2.80
N GLN A 247 6.15 17.45 -3.86
CA GLN A 247 7.60 17.31 -3.86
C GLN A 247 8.27 18.68 -3.91
N TYR A 248 7.71 19.60 -4.66
CA TYR A 248 8.15 20.98 -4.71
C TYR A 248 8.04 21.64 -3.34
N ILE A 249 6.86 21.56 -2.71
CA ILE A 249 6.61 22.06 -1.34
C ILE A 249 7.58 21.41 -0.35
N ALA A 250 7.74 20.08 -0.37
CA ALA A 250 8.64 19.39 0.53
C ALA A 250 10.11 19.85 0.38
N ARG A 251 10.58 20.08 -0.85
CA ARG A 251 11.93 20.62 -1.11
C ARG A 251 12.12 22.03 -0.54
N ILE A 252 11.15 22.91 -0.74
CA ILE A 252 11.22 24.28 -0.23
C ILE A 252 11.17 24.29 1.30
N VAL A 253 10.24 23.53 1.89
CA VAL A 253 10.14 23.42 3.35
C VAL A 253 11.44 22.87 3.95
N GLU A 254 12.01 21.83 3.35
CA GLU A 254 13.29 21.27 3.77
C GLU A 254 14.45 22.26 3.61
N ALA A 255 14.50 22.99 2.50
CA ALA A 255 15.52 24.03 2.27
C ALA A 255 15.38 25.18 3.30
N CYS A 256 14.18 25.64 3.55
CA CYS A 256 13.91 26.65 4.59
C CYS A 256 14.32 26.15 5.98
N ALA A 257 13.98 24.90 6.33
CA ALA A 257 14.33 24.34 7.63
C ALA A 257 15.84 24.18 7.81
N LYS A 258 16.56 23.69 6.79
CA LYS A 258 18.03 23.56 6.82
C LYS A 258 18.76 24.91 6.90
N ALA A 259 18.19 25.93 6.29
CA ALA A 259 18.79 27.28 6.27
C ALA A 259 18.46 28.11 7.51
N SER A 260 17.58 27.64 8.39
CA SER A 260 17.07 28.41 9.55
C SER A 260 17.73 27.93 10.84
N HIS A 261 18.10 28.87 11.70
CA HIS A 261 18.62 28.63 13.04
C HIS A 261 17.56 28.80 14.14
N SER A 262 16.35 29.27 13.78
CA SER A 262 15.23 29.45 14.69
C SER A 262 13.89 29.22 13.97
N GLU A 263 12.84 28.94 14.74
CA GLU A 263 11.47 28.78 14.23
C GLU A 263 10.98 30.06 13.52
N ASP A 264 11.23 31.22 14.10
CA ASP A 264 10.85 32.50 13.52
C ASP A 264 11.55 32.73 12.13
N GLU A 265 12.82 32.40 12.04
CA GLU A 265 13.53 32.45 10.76
C GLU A 265 12.96 31.50 9.73
N PHE A 266 12.61 30.27 10.14
CA PHE A 266 11.95 29.29 9.29
C PHE A 266 10.61 29.82 8.75
N ILE A 267 9.78 30.37 9.63
CA ILE A 267 8.46 30.92 9.25
C ILE A 267 8.63 32.08 8.26
N ARG A 268 9.58 32.99 8.50
CA ARG A 268 9.85 34.11 7.60
C ARG A 268 10.34 33.63 6.21
N ARG A 269 11.25 32.64 6.17
CA ARG A 269 11.74 32.06 4.92
C ARG A 269 10.62 31.37 4.15
N ALA A 270 9.83 30.54 4.82
CA ALA A 270 8.73 29.82 4.18
C ALA A 270 7.62 30.78 3.68
N ARG A 271 7.31 31.85 4.41
CA ARG A 271 6.38 32.90 3.94
C ARG A 271 6.91 33.64 2.72
N ARG A 272 8.23 33.88 2.62
CA ARG A 272 8.87 34.48 1.46
C ARG A 272 8.74 33.60 0.22
N GLU A 273 8.70 32.29 0.38
CA GLU A 273 8.41 31.31 -0.67
C GLU A 273 6.93 31.13 -0.98
N GLY A 274 6.06 31.97 -0.40
CA GLY A 274 4.61 31.97 -0.68
C GLY A 274 3.78 31.02 0.18
N PHE A 275 4.34 30.42 1.25
CA PHE A 275 3.56 29.54 2.14
C PHE A 275 2.81 30.35 3.20
N SER A 276 1.53 29.99 3.40
CA SER A 276 0.78 30.36 4.60
C SER A 276 1.08 29.34 5.70
N ILE A 277 1.58 29.80 6.84
CA ILE A 277 1.85 28.96 8.00
C ILE A 277 0.98 29.45 9.14
N ASP A 278 0.04 28.61 9.55
CA ASP A 278 -0.85 28.85 10.67
C ASP A 278 -0.46 27.97 11.86
N PRO A 279 -0.24 28.54 13.05
CA PRO A 279 0.10 27.76 14.24
C PRO A 279 -1.08 26.88 14.65
N ARG A 280 -0.79 25.58 14.87
CA ARG A 280 -1.78 24.67 15.43
C ARG A 280 -1.72 24.69 16.94
N LEU A 281 -2.54 25.51 17.55
CA LEU A 281 -2.64 25.59 19.00
C LEU A 281 -3.20 24.29 19.61
N ARG A 282 -2.68 23.88 20.78
CA ARG A 282 -3.28 22.80 21.57
C ARG A 282 -4.68 23.22 22.03
N ARG A 283 -5.63 22.29 22.09
CA ARG A 283 -6.95 22.55 22.68
C ARG A 283 -6.76 23.08 24.11
N GLY A 284 -7.29 24.26 24.40
CA GLY A 284 -7.23 24.89 25.71
C GLY A 284 -6.09 25.90 25.91
N THR A 285 -5.21 26.13 24.94
CA THR A 285 -4.25 27.26 24.99
C THR A 285 -4.87 28.53 24.41
N ALA A 286 -4.71 29.64 25.12
CA ALA A 286 -5.13 30.95 24.64
C ALA A 286 -4.34 31.32 23.37
N LYS A 287 -4.98 32.06 22.43
CA LYS A 287 -4.37 32.48 21.16
C LYS A 287 -3.07 33.29 21.33
N ASP A 288 -2.80 33.78 22.53
CA ASP A 288 -1.70 34.70 22.83
C ASP A 288 -0.53 34.03 23.58
N SER A 289 -0.55 32.70 23.77
CA SER A 289 0.57 31.98 24.36
C SER A 289 1.37 31.27 23.22
N PHE A 290 2.39 31.99 22.76
CA PHE A 290 3.50 31.43 21.98
C PHE A 290 4.56 30.86 22.91
#